data_1ee68dec23a1134cbd75147d0a4938cb
#
_entry.id   1ee68dec23a1134cbd75147d0a4938cb
#
_cell.length_a   1.000
_cell.length_b   1.000
_cell.length_c   1.000
_cell.angle_alpha   90.00
_cell.angle_beta   90.00
_cell.angle_gamma   90.00
#
_symmetry.space_group_name_H-M   'P 1'
#
loop_
_entity.id
_entity.type
_entity.pdbx_description
1 polymer ?
#
loop_
_entity_poly.entity_id
_entity_poly.type
_entity_poly.pdbx_seq_one_letter_code
_entity_poly.pdbx_strand_id
1 'polypeptide(L)'
;ASDVYKRQNLEYTKILQPGTNRFNFAKDVFLLSFGLIGMNAIDLYNCTDYRNGRITYQRIKTKERRIDKAEISIKVEPEYQALVDKYRDPTGKRVFRFYTMYADVNTFSTALNKGLKKVGKLVGVDDLEFYAARHSWATIALNDAGVDKYTVHTSLNHVDDSMRVTDIYIKKSWDPIDQANRKVINLVNINISETKEPINEKVQRKLFCLSNLLRQNEDDTTAHQ
;
A
#
# COMPACT_ATOMS: atom_id res chain seq x y z
N ALA A 1 -2.41 33.62 3.25
CA ALA A 1 -1.48 32.81 2.40
C ALA A 1 -0.44 32.05 3.22
N SER A 2 0.06 32.64 4.34
CA SER A 2 1.13 31.98 5.16
C SER A 2 0.67 30.71 5.91
N ASP A 3 -0.59 30.62 6.29
CA ASP A 3 -1.11 29.49 7.06
C ASP A 3 -1.42 28.26 6.21
N VAL A 4 -1.70 28.44 4.93
CA VAL A 4 -1.87 27.34 3.97
C VAL A 4 -0.51 26.70 3.66
N TYR A 5 0.54 27.51 3.53
CA TYR A 5 1.91 27.03 3.29
C TYR A 5 2.48 26.26 4.49
N LYS A 6 2.19 26.69 5.73
CA LYS A 6 2.62 25.97 6.95
C LYS A 6 1.94 24.62 7.12
N ARG A 7 0.73 24.44 6.55
CA ARG A 7 0.03 23.14 6.57
C ARG A 7 0.51 22.19 5.48
N GLN A 8 1.18 22.70 4.45
CA GLN A 8 1.73 21.89 3.35
C GLN A 8 3.07 21.21 3.70
N ASN A 9 3.86 21.79 4.63
CA ASN A 9 5.01 21.14 5.23
C ASN A 9 4.54 20.20 6.33
N LEU A 10 4.09 19.02 5.95
CA LEU A 10 3.56 17.98 6.83
C LEU A 10 4.65 17.26 7.64
N GLU A 11 5.69 17.97 8.06
CA GLU A 11 6.45 17.60 9.24
C GLU A 11 5.67 18.09 10.46
N TYR A 12 4.90 17.21 11.03
CA TYR A 12 4.35 17.41 12.36
C TYR A 12 5.49 17.30 13.37
N THR A 13 6.30 18.37 13.47
CA THR A 13 7.49 18.47 14.33
C THR A 13 7.14 18.67 15.81
N LYS A 14 5.92 18.40 16.26
CA LYS A 14 5.74 18.08 17.66
C LYS A 14 6.34 16.70 17.86
N ILE A 15 7.57 16.68 18.34
CA ILE A 15 8.20 15.54 18.98
C ILE A 15 7.34 15.17 20.20
N LEU A 16 6.21 14.56 19.92
CA LEU A 16 5.52 13.75 20.89
C LEU A 16 6.39 12.49 21.06
N GLN A 17 6.40 11.94 22.24
CA GLN A 17 7.21 10.80 22.65
C GLN A 17 7.40 9.76 21.54
N PRO A 18 8.57 9.08 21.46
CA PRO A 18 8.83 8.09 20.42
C PRO A 18 7.65 7.11 20.28
N GLY A 19 7.04 7.06 19.12
CA GLY A 19 5.90 6.19 18.84
C GLY A 19 4.53 6.86 18.71
N THR A 20 4.37 8.16 18.95
CA THR A 20 3.04 8.81 19.03
C THR A 20 2.67 9.72 17.86
N ASN A 21 3.52 9.94 16.88
CA ASN A 21 3.11 10.65 15.66
C ASN A 21 2.32 9.72 14.72
N ARG A 22 1.06 9.43 15.10
CA ARG A 22 0.15 8.55 14.34
C ARG A 22 -0.10 9.00 12.91
N PHE A 23 0.06 10.29 12.64
CA PHE A 23 -0.12 10.86 11.32
C PHE A 23 0.99 10.42 10.37
N ASN A 24 2.25 10.72 10.69
CA ASN A 24 3.40 10.35 9.85
C ASN A 24 3.53 8.82 9.76
N PHE A 25 3.29 8.12 10.87
CA PHE A 25 3.27 6.66 10.88
C PHE A 25 2.23 6.09 9.90
N ALA A 26 0.98 6.57 9.97
CA ALA A 26 -0.08 6.08 9.09
C ALA A 26 0.19 6.41 7.62
N LYS A 27 0.71 7.62 7.32
CA LYS A 27 1.15 8.00 5.99
C LYS A 27 2.24 7.07 5.47
N ASP A 28 3.28 6.84 6.24
CA ASP A 28 4.41 6.01 5.85
C ASP A 28 3.97 4.56 5.57
N VAL A 29 3.15 3.98 6.46
CA VAL A 29 2.67 2.60 6.29
C VAL A 29 1.69 2.49 5.13
N PHE A 30 0.90 3.53 4.85
CA PHE A 30 0.05 3.60 3.66
C PHE A 30 0.88 3.60 2.38
N LEU A 31 1.91 4.44 2.31
CA LEU A 31 2.84 4.48 1.18
C LEU A 31 3.59 3.15 1.03
N LEU A 32 4.04 2.56 2.14
CA LEU A 32 4.67 1.24 2.14
C LEU A 32 3.73 0.17 1.58
N SER A 33 2.47 0.15 2.01
CA SER A 33 1.45 -0.74 1.46
C SER A 33 1.29 -0.54 -0.04
N PHE A 34 1.17 0.70 -0.51
CA PHE A 34 1.03 1.04 -1.92
C PHE A 34 2.23 0.51 -2.73
N GLY A 35 3.46 0.80 -2.31
CA GLY A 35 4.69 0.33 -2.98
C GLY A 35 4.84 -1.19 -2.98
N LEU A 36 4.16 -1.87 -2.05
CA LEU A 36 4.06 -3.32 -1.95
C LEU A 36 2.73 -3.85 -2.53
N ILE A 37 2.25 -3.23 -3.61
CA ILE A 37 1.06 -3.68 -4.37
C ILE A 37 -0.21 -3.75 -3.49
N GLY A 38 -0.36 -2.80 -2.59
CA GLY A 38 -1.49 -2.77 -1.67
C GLY A 38 -1.50 -3.93 -0.67
N MET A 39 -0.34 -4.31 -0.15
CA MET A 39 -0.22 -5.33 0.89
C MET A 39 -1.06 -4.98 2.11
N ASN A 40 -1.92 -5.90 2.57
CA ASN A 40 -2.85 -5.64 3.67
C ASN A 40 -2.14 -5.46 5.02
N ALA A 41 -2.79 -4.75 5.94
CA ALA A 41 -2.24 -4.50 7.28
C ALA A 41 -1.89 -5.79 8.03
N ILE A 42 -2.74 -6.82 7.93
CA ILE A 42 -2.49 -8.12 8.57
C ILE A 42 -1.25 -8.82 8.00
N ASP A 43 -1.03 -8.71 6.68
CA ASP A 43 0.12 -9.31 6.01
C ASP A 43 1.39 -8.53 6.33
N LEU A 44 1.36 -7.18 6.31
CA LEU A 44 2.47 -6.32 6.76
C LEU A 44 2.86 -6.58 8.22
N TYR A 45 1.87 -6.77 9.10
CA TYR A 45 2.11 -7.02 10.52
C TYR A 45 2.80 -8.37 10.77
N ASN A 46 2.53 -9.39 9.93
CA ASN A 46 2.96 -10.77 10.16
C ASN A 46 4.05 -11.29 9.23
N CYS A 47 4.39 -10.62 8.12
CA CYS A 47 5.38 -11.12 7.16
C CYS A 47 6.76 -11.32 7.82
N THR A 48 7.43 -12.40 7.43
CA THR A 48 8.68 -12.86 8.05
C THR A 48 9.84 -13.01 7.07
N ASP A 49 9.58 -13.00 5.76
CA ASP A 49 10.59 -13.25 4.76
C ASP A 49 10.90 -11.99 3.94
N TYR A 50 12.12 -11.46 4.13
CA TYR A 50 12.70 -10.40 3.31
C TYR A 50 14.11 -10.79 2.92
N ARG A 51 14.28 -11.21 1.67
CA ARG A 51 15.56 -11.64 1.11
C ARG A 51 15.74 -11.11 -0.30
N ASN A 52 16.98 -10.78 -0.66
CA ASN A 52 17.35 -10.33 -2.02
C ASN A 52 16.49 -9.16 -2.54
N GLY A 53 16.13 -8.22 -1.65
CA GLY A 53 15.28 -7.08 -2.00
C GLY A 53 13.81 -7.43 -2.27
N ARG A 54 13.34 -8.61 -1.82
CA ARG A 54 11.96 -9.07 -2.01
C ARG A 54 11.31 -9.44 -0.69
N ILE A 55 10.05 -9.08 -0.53
CA ILE A 55 9.20 -9.53 0.56
C ILE A 55 8.33 -10.66 0.04
N THR A 56 8.48 -11.85 0.61
CA THR A 56 7.67 -13.03 0.27
C THR A 56 6.76 -13.37 1.45
N TYR A 57 5.48 -13.54 1.19
CA TYR A 57 4.51 -13.89 2.21
C TYR A 57 3.35 -14.71 1.66
N GLN A 58 2.67 -15.41 2.55
CA GLN A 58 1.42 -16.09 2.26
C GLN A 58 0.26 -15.22 2.75
N ARG A 59 -0.65 -14.86 1.85
CA ARG A 59 -1.77 -13.98 2.19
C ARG A 59 -2.67 -14.63 3.24
N ILE A 60 -2.67 -14.10 4.46
CA ILE A 60 -3.31 -14.71 5.63
C ILE A 60 -4.79 -14.99 5.40
N LYS A 61 -5.52 -14.08 4.74
CA LYS A 61 -6.96 -14.24 4.48
C LYS A 61 -7.32 -15.47 3.63
N THR A 62 -6.40 -15.93 2.76
CA THR A 62 -6.72 -16.94 1.72
C THR A 62 -5.80 -18.16 1.71
N LYS A 63 -4.69 -18.14 2.45
CA LYS A 63 -3.67 -19.21 2.39
C LYS A 63 -4.20 -20.61 2.71
N GLU A 64 -5.17 -20.73 3.63
CA GLU A 64 -5.72 -22.03 4.02
C GLU A 64 -6.68 -22.61 2.97
N ARG A 65 -7.14 -21.80 2.03
CA ARG A 65 -8.10 -22.21 0.98
C ARG A 65 -7.42 -22.52 -0.36
N ARG A 66 -6.09 -22.35 -0.43
CA ARG A 66 -5.32 -22.44 -1.68
C ARG A 66 -4.20 -23.49 -1.58
N ILE A 67 -4.02 -24.25 -2.64
CA ILE A 67 -2.95 -25.25 -2.74
C ILE A 67 -1.57 -24.57 -2.71
N ASP A 68 -1.42 -23.42 -3.40
CA ASP A 68 -0.20 -22.61 -3.44
C ASP A 68 0.00 -21.75 -2.18
N LYS A 69 -0.83 -21.97 -1.14
CA LYS A 69 -0.82 -21.20 0.12
C LYS A 69 -0.93 -19.69 -0.07
N ALA A 70 -1.49 -19.26 -1.19
CA ALA A 70 -1.61 -17.85 -1.56
C ALA A 70 -0.27 -17.10 -1.44
N GLU A 71 0.84 -17.75 -1.81
CA GLU A 71 2.16 -17.16 -1.78
C GLU A 71 2.30 -16.07 -2.85
N ILE A 72 2.89 -14.97 -2.46
CA ILE A 72 3.27 -13.86 -3.32
C ILE A 72 4.64 -13.33 -2.90
N SER A 73 5.45 -12.95 -3.88
CA SER A 73 6.75 -12.33 -3.66
C SER A 73 6.79 -11.00 -4.41
N ILE A 74 7.04 -9.91 -3.68
CA ILE A 74 7.04 -8.56 -4.20
C ILE A 74 8.44 -7.98 -4.09
N LYS A 75 8.98 -7.49 -5.20
CA LYS A 75 10.23 -6.74 -5.22
C LYS A 75 10.02 -5.39 -4.55
N VAL A 76 10.89 -5.05 -3.62
CA VAL A 76 10.93 -3.71 -3.03
C VAL A 76 11.60 -2.78 -4.05
N GLU A 77 10.86 -1.82 -4.54
CA GLU A 77 11.40 -0.83 -5.45
C GLU A 77 12.24 0.22 -4.68
N PRO A 78 13.27 0.80 -5.31
CA PRO A 78 14.24 1.67 -4.64
C PRO A 78 13.60 2.83 -3.87
N GLU A 79 12.52 3.39 -4.40
CA GLU A 79 11.79 4.52 -3.81
C GLU A 79 11.16 4.18 -2.45
N TYR A 80 10.93 2.89 -2.19
CA TYR A 80 10.32 2.41 -0.94
C TYR A 80 11.33 1.79 0.02
N GLN A 81 12.60 1.63 -0.40
CA GLN A 81 13.63 1.00 0.43
C GLN A 81 13.82 1.73 1.76
N ALA A 82 13.84 3.05 1.74
CA ALA A 82 13.98 3.86 2.95
C ALA A 82 12.84 3.62 3.96
N LEU A 83 11.60 3.41 3.48
CA LEU A 83 10.48 3.06 4.36
C LEU A 83 10.59 1.64 4.91
N VAL A 84 11.04 0.68 4.10
CA VAL A 84 11.31 -0.69 4.57
C VAL A 84 12.36 -0.65 5.67
N ASP A 85 13.47 0.05 5.48
CA ASP A 85 14.57 0.14 6.44
C ASP A 85 14.14 0.85 7.73
N LYS A 86 13.34 1.92 7.61
CA LYS A 86 12.80 2.67 8.77
C LYS A 86 11.98 1.80 9.71
N TYR A 87 11.21 0.88 9.17
CA TYR A 87 10.31 0.02 9.95
C TYR A 87 10.80 -1.42 10.10
N ARG A 88 12.01 -1.72 9.62
CA ARG A 88 12.60 -3.05 9.70
C ARG A 88 12.71 -3.52 11.14
N ASP A 89 12.45 -4.80 11.36
CA ASP A 89 12.68 -5.45 12.65
C ASP A 89 14.17 -5.80 12.81
N PRO A 90 14.87 -5.18 13.77
CA PRO A 90 16.29 -5.46 13.97
C PRO A 90 16.54 -6.88 14.51
N THR A 91 15.52 -7.54 15.08
CA THR A 91 15.66 -8.90 15.63
C THR A 91 15.52 -9.98 14.54
N GLY A 92 15.01 -9.62 13.36
CA GLY A 92 14.76 -10.56 12.29
C GLY A 92 13.59 -11.53 12.54
N LYS A 93 12.83 -11.35 13.62
CA LYS A 93 11.66 -12.19 13.91
C LYS A 93 10.55 -11.99 12.87
N ARG A 94 10.36 -10.74 12.40
CA ARG A 94 9.49 -10.36 11.30
C ARG A 94 10.21 -9.42 10.35
N VAL A 95 9.62 -9.12 9.22
CA VAL A 95 10.15 -8.09 8.31
C VAL A 95 10.06 -6.73 8.99
N PHE A 96 8.90 -6.42 9.57
CA PHE A 96 8.61 -5.13 10.20
C PHE A 96 8.40 -5.28 11.71
N ARG A 97 8.86 -4.25 12.46
CA ARG A 97 8.72 -4.18 13.92
C ARG A 97 7.34 -3.76 14.44
N PHE A 98 6.30 -3.79 13.61
CA PHE A 98 4.96 -3.34 14.01
C PHE A 98 4.40 -4.10 15.22
N TYR A 99 4.75 -5.37 15.37
CA TYR A 99 4.36 -6.21 16.51
C TYR A 99 5.00 -5.78 17.86
N THR A 100 6.08 -5.00 17.83
CA THR A 100 6.65 -4.40 19.05
C THR A 100 5.99 -3.07 19.41
N MET A 101 5.31 -2.44 18.44
CA MET A 101 4.64 -1.15 18.59
C MET A 101 3.15 -1.31 18.95
N TYR A 102 2.54 -2.41 18.55
CA TYR A 102 1.11 -2.70 18.71
C TYR A 102 0.93 -4.15 19.18
N ALA A 103 0.07 -4.36 20.17
CA ALA A 103 -0.15 -5.67 20.79
C ALA A 103 -0.70 -6.71 19.81
N ASP A 104 -1.55 -6.27 18.87
CA ASP A 104 -2.18 -7.13 17.87
C ASP A 104 -2.49 -6.37 16.57
N VAL A 105 -2.89 -7.11 15.55
CA VAL A 105 -3.19 -6.56 14.21
C VAL A 105 -4.42 -5.64 14.21
N ASN A 106 -5.38 -5.83 15.11
CA ASN A 106 -6.59 -5.00 15.16
C ASN A 106 -6.23 -3.61 15.71
N THR A 107 -5.43 -3.57 16.77
CA THR A 107 -4.89 -2.33 17.35
C THR A 107 -4.04 -1.59 16.32
N PHE A 108 -3.18 -2.30 15.58
CA PHE A 108 -2.39 -1.75 14.50
C PHE A 108 -3.26 -1.15 13.38
N SER A 109 -4.23 -1.91 12.86
CA SER A 109 -5.14 -1.45 11.80
C SER A 109 -5.98 -0.24 12.25
N THR A 110 -6.47 -0.26 13.49
CA THR A 110 -7.21 0.86 14.08
C THR A 110 -6.35 2.12 14.17
N ALA A 111 -5.09 1.99 14.56
CA ALA A 111 -4.15 3.12 14.63
C ALA A 111 -3.87 3.71 13.24
N LEU A 112 -3.69 2.84 12.23
CA LEU A 112 -3.52 3.27 10.83
C LEU A 112 -4.73 4.08 10.34
N ASN A 113 -5.94 3.53 10.47
CA ASN A 113 -7.15 4.20 9.99
C ASN A 113 -7.43 5.51 10.74
N LYS A 114 -7.21 5.57 12.07
CA LYS A 114 -7.29 6.82 12.83
C LYS A 114 -6.27 7.87 12.37
N GLY A 115 -5.06 7.44 12.00
CA GLY A 115 -4.04 8.33 11.44
C GLY A 115 -4.42 8.80 10.04
N LEU A 116 -4.90 7.89 9.17
CA LEU A 116 -5.28 8.19 7.79
C LEU A 116 -6.48 9.11 7.69
N LYS A 117 -7.47 9.02 8.60
CA LYS A 117 -8.57 10.02 8.68
C LYS A 117 -8.06 11.45 8.91
N LYS A 118 -6.95 11.61 9.65
CA LYS A 118 -6.30 12.92 9.81
C LYS A 118 -5.54 13.33 8.54
N VAL A 119 -4.84 12.39 7.90
CA VAL A 119 -4.18 12.63 6.61
C VAL A 119 -5.22 13.04 5.58
N GLY A 120 -6.31 12.30 5.46
CA GLY A 120 -7.40 12.56 4.53
C GLY A 120 -7.97 13.99 4.66
N LYS A 121 -8.26 14.42 5.89
CA LYS A 121 -8.72 15.82 6.14
C LYS A 121 -7.74 16.88 5.65
N LEU A 122 -6.45 16.61 5.68
CA LEU A 122 -5.42 17.56 5.23
C LEU A 122 -5.28 17.60 3.71
N VAL A 123 -5.53 16.49 3.03
CA VAL A 123 -5.45 16.38 1.57
C VAL A 123 -6.81 16.49 0.88
N GLY A 124 -7.89 16.75 1.64
CA GLY A 124 -9.23 16.91 1.09
C GLY A 124 -9.89 15.58 0.66
N VAL A 125 -9.50 14.47 1.29
CA VAL A 125 -10.06 13.13 1.06
C VAL A 125 -10.80 12.70 2.32
N ASP A 126 -12.12 12.70 2.28
CA ASP A 126 -12.91 12.22 3.40
C ASP A 126 -12.77 10.70 3.55
N ASP A 127 -12.79 10.23 4.79
CA ASP A 127 -12.79 8.81 5.16
C ASP A 127 -11.67 7.95 4.54
N LEU A 128 -10.48 8.54 4.34
CA LEU A 128 -9.34 7.79 3.86
C LEU A 128 -9.01 6.62 4.80
N GLU A 129 -9.06 5.40 4.28
CA GLU A 129 -8.75 4.17 4.98
C GLU A 129 -7.52 3.47 4.41
N PHE A 130 -6.93 2.58 5.20
CA PHE A 130 -5.71 1.88 4.82
C PHE A 130 -5.88 1.04 3.53
N TYR A 131 -7.04 0.42 3.36
CA TYR A 131 -7.34 -0.41 2.19
C TYR A 131 -7.37 0.38 0.87
N ALA A 132 -7.54 1.70 0.92
CA ALA A 132 -7.46 2.57 -0.25
C ALA A 132 -6.10 2.49 -0.98
N ALA A 133 -5.00 2.16 -0.28
CA ALA A 133 -3.71 1.93 -0.94
C ALA A 133 -3.78 0.83 -2.00
N ARG A 134 -4.50 -0.26 -1.69
CA ARG A 134 -4.69 -1.40 -2.60
C ARG A 134 -5.61 -1.05 -3.78
N HIS A 135 -6.71 -0.37 -3.51
CA HIS A 135 -7.61 0.10 -4.57
C HIS A 135 -6.90 1.06 -5.51
N SER A 136 -6.14 2.00 -4.95
CA SER A 136 -5.37 2.97 -5.72
C SER A 136 -4.35 2.30 -6.63
N TRP A 137 -3.60 1.34 -6.10
CA TRP A 137 -2.66 0.59 -6.91
C TRP A 137 -3.36 -0.13 -8.07
N ALA A 138 -4.45 -0.84 -7.79
CA ALA A 138 -5.19 -1.59 -8.79
C ALA A 138 -5.78 -0.68 -9.87
N THR A 139 -6.38 0.45 -9.48
CA THR A 139 -6.98 1.42 -10.40
C THR A 139 -5.93 2.04 -11.32
N ILE A 140 -4.79 2.48 -10.78
CA ILE A 140 -3.70 3.04 -11.57
C ILE A 140 -3.12 1.98 -12.51
N ALA A 141 -2.91 0.75 -12.02
CA ALA A 141 -2.38 -0.34 -12.84
C ALA A 141 -3.27 -0.60 -14.06
N LEU A 142 -4.58 -0.70 -13.84
CA LEU A 142 -5.53 -1.05 -14.88
C LEU A 142 -5.81 0.11 -15.86
N ASN A 143 -6.06 1.31 -15.31
CA ASN A 143 -6.58 2.41 -16.12
C ASN A 143 -5.48 3.32 -16.69
N ASP A 144 -4.37 3.49 -15.95
CA ASP A 144 -3.35 4.48 -16.29
C ASP A 144 -2.02 3.84 -16.75
N ALA A 145 -1.65 2.70 -16.15
CA ALA A 145 -0.39 2.02 -16.45
C ALA A 145 -0.48 1.00 -17.59
N GLY A 146 -1.69 0.77 -18.13
CA GLY A 146 -1.93 -0.20 -19.20
C GLY A 146 -1.55 -1.63 -18.82
N VAL A 147 -1.72 -1.99 -17.54
CA VAL A 147 -1.53 -3.36 -17.08
C VAL A 147 -2.80 -4.15 -17.35
N ASP A 148 -2.67 -5.32 -17.96
CA ASP A 148 -3.82 -6.15 -18.26
C ASP A 148 -4.50 -6.68 -17.00
N LYS A 149 -5.80 -6.98 -17.12
CA LYS A 149 -6.65 -7.41 -15.99
C LYS A 149 -6.12 -8.66 -15.30
N TYR A 150 -5.59 -9.64 -16.04
CA TYR A 150 -5.06 -10.87 -15.48
C TYR A 150 -3.82 -10.59 -14.60
N THR A 151 -2.89 -9.79 -15.11
CA THR A 151 -1.71 -9.37 -14.34
C THR A 151 -2.11 -8.58 -13.09
N VAL A 152 -3.11 -7.69 -13.16
CA VAL A 152 -3.62 -6.99 -11.96
C VAL A 152 -4.21 -7.97 -10.96
N HIS A 153 -5.06 -8.91 -11.38
CA HIS A 153 -5.63 -9.94 -10.51
C HIS A 153 -4.55 -10.79 -9.83
N THR A 154 -3.55 -11.23 -10.59
CA THR A 154 -2.42 -12.02 -10.08
C THR A 154 -1.59 -11.20 -9.09
N SER A 155 -1.30 -9.94 -9.40
CA SER A 155 -0.56 -9.01 -8.53
C SER A 155 -1.28 -8.79 -7.19
N LEU A 156 -2.61 -8.75 -7.22
CA LEU A 156 -3.44 -8.64 -6.02
C LEU A 156 -3.64 -10.00 -5.32
N ASN A 157 -3.05 -11.07 -5.85
CA ASN A 157 -3.22 -12.43 -5.33
C ASN A 157 -4.70 -12.84 -5.24
N HIS A 158 -5.50 -12.43 -6.25
CA HIS A 158 -6.86 -12.89 -6.43
C HIS A 158 -6.87 -14.20 -7.22
N VAL A 159 -7.88 -15.04 -6.97
CA VAL A 159 -8.15 -16.24 -7.76
C VAL A 159 -9.28 -15.91 -8.71
N ASP A 160 -9.09 -16.25 -9.98
CA ASP A 160 -10.16 -16.26 -10.96
C ASP A 160 -10.48 -17.72 -11.28
N ASP A 161 -11.62 -18.21 -10.80
CA ASP A 161 -12.02 -19.61 -11.00
C ASP A 161 -12.20 -19.95 -12.47
N SER A 162 -12.50 -18.96 -13.33
CA SER A 162 -12.63 -19.14 -14.80
C SER A 162 -11.29 -19.44 -15.47
N MET A 163 -10.17 -18.99 -14.89
CA MET A 163 -8.81 -19.16 -15.41
C MET A 163 -8.09 -20.38 -14.82
N ARG A 164 -8.70 -21.08 -13.87
CA ARG A 164 -8.09 -22.16 -13.09
C ARG A 164 -7.46 -23.26 -13.96
N VAL A 165 -8.10 -23.62 -15.07
CA VAL A 165 -7.59 -24.63 -15.99
C VAL A 165 -6.38 -24.12 -16.77
N THR A 166 -6.37 -22.84 -17.14
CA THR A 166 -5.28 -22.23 -17.89
C THR A 166 -4.06 -22.00 -16.99
N ASP A 167 -4.29 -21.67 -15.71
CA ASP A 167 -3.22 -21.40 -14.73
C ASP A 167 -2.27 -22.57 -14.51
N ILE A 168 -2.73 -23.84 -14.73
CA ILE A 168 -1.87 -25.01 -14.62
C ILE A 168 -0.76 -25.08 -15.68
N TYR A 169 -0.92 -24.38 -16.80
CA TYR A 169 0.06 -24.33 -17.89
C TYR A 169 1.01 -23.15 -17.75
N ILE A 170 0.72 -22.18 -16.84
CA ILE A 170 1.52 -20.98 -16.67
C ILE A 170 2.58 -21.23 -15.61
N LYS A 171 3.86 -21.14 -16.03
CA LYS A 171 4.97 -21.19 -15.07
C LYS A 171 4.87 -19.99 -14.14
N LYS A 172 4.83 -20.22 -12.82
CA LYS A 172 4.83 -19.17 -11.82
C LYS A 172 6.08 -18.31 -11.96
N SER A 173 5.90 -17.04 -12.30
CA SER A 173 6.94 -16.01 -12.37
C SER A 173 6.44 -14.75 -11.65
N TRP A 174 7.35 -14.07 -10.98
CA TRP A 174 7.10 -12.80 -10.34
C TRP A 174 7.38 -11.60 -11.26
N ASP A 175 8.05 -11.83 -12.41
CA ASP A 175 8.44 -10.76 -13.33
C ASP A 175 7.27 -9.92 -13.85
N PRO A 176 6.10 -10.49 -14.24
CA PRO A 176 4.96 -9.68 -14.65
C PRO A 176 4.45 -8.77 -13.53
N ILE A 177 4.48 -9.25 -12.29
CA ILE A 177 4.06 -8.49 -11.10
C ILE A 177 5.05 -7.36 -10.83
N ASP A 178 6.36 -7.62 -10.92
CA ASP A 178 7.40 -6.62 -10.74
C ASP A 178 7.33 -5.52 -11.82
N GLN A 179 7.12 -5.92 -13.08
CA GLN A 179 6.94 -4.97 -14.19
C GLN A 179 5.67 -4.12 -14.01
N ALA A 180 4.56 -4.72 -13.60
CA ALA A 180 3.33 -4.01 -13.31
C ALA A 180 3.54 -2.98 -12.19
N ASN A 181 4.18 -3.40 -11.07
CA ASN A 181 4.48 -2.50 -9.96
C ASN A 181 5.39 -1.34 -10.39
N ARG A 182 6.43 -1.64 -11.19
CA ARG A 182 7.33 -0.62 -11.72
C ARG A 182 6.60 0.42 -12.59
N LYS A 183 5.68 -0.03 -13.46
CA LYS A 183 4.85 0.87 -14.29
C LYS A 183 4.01 1.81 -13.41
N VAL A 184 3.34 1.26 -12.39
CA VAL A 184 2.52 2.05 -11.46
C VAL A 184 3.35 3.08 -10.71
N ILE A 185 4.51 2.67 -10.16
CA ILE A 185 5.39 3.57 -9.39
C ILE A 185 5.94 4.69 -10.27
N ASN A 186 6.35 4.39 -11.51
CA ASN A 186 6.83 5.41 -12.45
C ASN A 186 5.78 6.49 -12.72
N LEU A 187 4.50 6.12 -12.82
CA LEU A 187 3.42 7.09 -13.01
C LEU A 187 3.19 7.98 -11.79
N VAL A 188 3.28 7.40 -10.61
CA VAL A 188 3.04 8.13 -9.36
C VAL A 188 4.22 9.03 -9.01
N ASN A 189 5.44 8.64 -9.42
CA ASN A 189 6.69 9.39 -9.20
C ASN A 189 6.84 9.88 -7.75
N ILE A 190 6.72 8.93 -6.79
CA ILE A 190 6.83 9.24 -5.37
C ILE A 190 8.31 9.29 -5.00
N ASN A 191 8.82 10.48 -4.75
CA ASN A 191 10.18 10.67 -4.25
C ASN A 191 10.17 10.56 -2.71
N ILE A 192 10.32 9.34 -2.19
CA ILE A 192 10.26 9.06 -0.75
C ILE A 192 11.56 9.46 -0.04
N SER A 193 12.68 9.50 -0.76
CA SER A 193 13.98 9.94 -0.22
C SER A 193 14.00 11.44 0.14
N GLU A 194 13.09 12.23 -0.45
CA GLU A 194 12.96 13.67 -0.23
C GLU A 194 11.80 14.01 0.74
N THR A 195 11.52 13.18 1.74
CA THR A 195 10.48 13.46 2.75
C THR A 195 10.76 14.72 3.60
N LYS A 196 11.77 15.50 3.27
CA LYS A 196 11.99 16.88 3.76
C LYS A 196 11.26 17.94 2.93
N GLU A 197 10.81 17.61 1.72
CA GLU A 197 10.06 18.52 0.85
C GLU A 197 8.55 18.25 0.93
N PRO A 198 7.71 19.29 0.77
CA PRO A 198 6.24 19.12 0.80
C PRO A 198 5.79 18.14 -0.29
N ILE A 199 4.82 17.30 0.03
CA ILE A 199 4.16 16.43 -0.97
C ILE A 199 3.80 17.32 -2.15
N ASN A 200 4.46 17.11 -3.29
CA ASN A 200 4.28 17.90 -4.49
C ASN A 200 2.78 17.96 -4.84
N GLU A 201 2.29 19.14 -5.26
CA GLU A 201 0.90 19.33 -5.73
C GLU A 201 0.43 18.24 -6.71
N LYS A 202 1.36 17.69 -7.50
CA LYS A 202 1.12 16.60 -8.44
C LYS A 202 0.75 15.29 -7.76
N VAL A 203 1.31 15.00 -6.59
CA VAL A 203 0.95 13.83 -5.76
C VAL A 203 -0.36 14.10 -5.02
N GLN A 204 -0.57 15.33 -4.55
CA GLN A 204 -1.86 15.75 -3.97
C GLN A 204 -2.98 15.65 -4.99
N ARG A 205 -2.78 16.13 -6.24
CA ARG A 205 -3.77 15.99 -7.32
C ARG A 205 -4.01 14.53 -7.69
N LYS A 206 -2.99 13.67 -7.68
CA LYS A 206 -3.15 12.24 -7.97
C LYS A 206 -3.85 11.50 -6.82
N LEU A 207 -3.52 11.78 -5.57
CA LEU A 207 -4.28 11.28 -4.41
C LEU A 207 -5.72 11.80 -4.41
N PHE A 208 -5.95 13.04 -4.82
CA PHE A 208 -7.27 13.64 -4.99
C PHE A 208 -8.05 13.00 -6.15
N CYS A 209 -7.42 12.76 -7.30
CA CYS A 209 -8.03 11.99 -8.39
C CYS A 209 -8.39 10.57 -7.97
N LEU A 210 -7.57 9.91 -7.15
CA LEU A 210 -7.83 8.57 -6.63
C LEU A 210 -9.06 8.53 -5.73
N SER A 211 -9.28 9.54 -4.91
CA SER A 211 -10.48 9.63 -4.06
C SER A 211 -11.76 9.87 -4.86
N ASN A 212 -11.68 10.68 -5.93
CA ASN A 212 -12.83 10.95 -6.79
C ASN A 212 -13.21 9.73 -7.64
N LEU A 213 -12.23 8.94 -8.11
CA LEU A 213 -12.46 7.69 -8.83
C LEU A 213 -13.10 6.61 -7.91
N LEU A 214 -12.76 6.59 -6.63
CA LEU A 214 -13.39 5.68 -5.67
C LEU A 214 -14.87 6.02 -5.43
N ARG A 215 -15.23 7.32 -5.42
CA ARG A 215 -16.64 7.76 -5.30
C ARG A 215 -17.49 7.41 -6.52
N GLN A 216 -16.95 7.56 -7.74
CA GLN A 216 -17.68 7.24 -8.96
C GLN A 216 -18.01 5.74 -9.09
N ASN A 217 -17.16 4.85 -8.58
CA ASN A 217 -17.41 3.40 -8.61
C ASN A 217 -18.45 2.95 -7.56
N GLU A 218 -18.67 3.70 -6.48
CA GLU A 218 -19.72 3.40 -5.49
C GLU A 218 -21.10 3.79 -6.03
N ASP A 219 -21.20 4.89 -6.78
CA ASP A 219 -22.45 5.36 -7.40
C ASP A 219 -22.92 4.43 -8.53
N ASP A 220 -22.00 3.86 -9.32
CA ASP A 220 -22.33 2.90 -10.39
C ASP A 220 -22.79 1.52 -9.84
N THR A 221 -22.34 1.15 -8.63
CA THR A 221 -22.75 -0.14 -8.03
C THR A 221 -24.14 -0.08 -7.40
N THR A 222 -24.60 1.11 -7.01
CA THR A 222 -25.95 1.34 -6.44
C THR A 222 -27.02 1.57 -7.51
N ALA A 223 -26.64 1.85 -8.75
CA ALA A 223 -27.58 2.06 -9.87
C ALA A 223 -28.01 0.76 -10.58
N HIS A 224 -27.48 -0.40 -10.19
CA HIS A 224 -27.77 -1.72 -10.77
C HIS A 224 -28.31 -2.75 -9.77
N GLN A 225 -28.94 -2.29 -8.67
CA GLN A 225 -29.76 -3.13 -7.79
C GLN A 225 -31.24 -2.84 -7.95
#